data_0c070fb4719dd0654df513876de36b03
#
_entry.id   0c070fb4719dd0654df513876de36b03
#
_cell.length_a   1.000
_cell.length_b   1.000
_cell.length_c   1.000
_cell.angle_alpha   90.00
_cell.angle_beta   90.00
_cell.angle_gamma   90.00
#
_symmetry.space_group_name_H-M   'P 1'
#
loop_
_entity.id
_entity.type
_entity.pdbx_description
1 polymer ?
#
loop_
_entity_poly.entity_id
_entity_poly.type
_entity_poly.pdbx_seq_one_letter_code
_entity_poly.pdbx_strand_id
1 'polypeptide(L)'
;MAILVNKDSRIIVQGFTGTEGTFHATQMIDYGSKVVGGVTPGKGGSSHLDRPVFNTVSDAVKATQANVSIIFVPPAFAADAIMEATEAGIELVVCITEGIPVQDMVKAKNYLLGKKTRLIGPNCPGVITAGECKVGIMPGFVFIPGRIGIVSKSGTLTYEAADQVAKAGLGISTAVGIGGDPIIGTTTREAVELLMNDPGTDGIVMIGEIGGSMEAEAARWVKENSRKPVVGFIAGQTAPPGRRMGHAGAIVGGADDTAAAKMKIMTECGIHVVSSPADIGAMMAKVIKK
;
A
#
# COMPACT_ATOMS: atom_id res chain seq x y z
N MET A 1 12.79 8.80 10.06
CA MET A 1 11.70 9.53 9.39
C MET A 1 10.92 8.50 8.59
N ALA A 2 9.63 8.46 8.75
CA ALA A 2 8.80 7.49 8.04
C ALA A 2 8.36 8.06 6.70
N ILE A 3 8.19 7.20 5.69
CA ILE A 3 7.57 7.59 4.43
C ILE A 3 6.04 7.51 4.54
N LEU A 4 5.33 8.38 3.83
CA LEU A 4 3.86 8.42 3.67
C LEU A 4 3.08 8.72 4.97
N VAL A 5 3.27 7.93 6.04
CA VAL A 5 2.53 8.08 7.31
C VAL A 5 3.45 7.97 8.51
N ASN A 6 3.15 8.74 9.57
CA ASN A 6 3.89 8.76 10.83
C ASN A 6 2.95 9.07 12.01
N LYS A 7 3.50 9.19 13.23
CA LYS A 7 2.74 9.53 14.45
C LYS A 7 1.96 10.85 14.39
N ASP A 8 2.29 11.74 13.44
CA ASP A 8 1.64 13.06 13.29
C ASP A 8 0.57 13.06 12.19
N SER A 9 0.43 11.97 11.43
CA SER A 9 -0.60 11.81 10.42
C SER A 9 -2.01 11.88 11.04
N ARG A 10 -2.85 12.77 10.52
CA ARG A 10 -4.23 13.02 10.96
C ARG A 10 -5.19 12.41 9.96
N ILE A 11 -5.86 11.34 10.35
CA ILE A 11 -6.60 10.45 9.45
C ILE A 11 -8.09 10.73 9.54
N ILE A 12 -8.75 10.88 8.39
CA ILE A 12 -10.19 10.78 8.26
C ILE A 12 -10.58 9.51 7.51
N VAL A 13 -11.74 8.94 7.87
CA VAL A 13 -12.26 7.71 7.29
C VAL A 13 -13.48 8.03 6.44
N GLN A 14 -13.45 7.78 5.13
CA GLN A 14 -14.62 7.84 4.26
C GLN A 14 -15.36 6.50 4.31
N GLY A 15 -16.68 6.55 4.48
CA GLY A 15 -17.48 5.38 4.84
C GLY A 15 -17.43 5.04 6.33
N PHE A 16 -17.16 6.02 7.18
CA PHE A 16 -16.81 5.87 8.61
C PHE A 16 -17.85 5.10 9.42
N THR A 17 -19.12 5.32 9.17
CA THR A 17 -20.22 4.67 9.93
C THR A 17 -20.70 3.35 9.30
N GLY A 18 -20.04 2.89 8.23
CA GLY A 18 -20.26 1.57 7.65
C GLY A 18 -19.56 0.48 8.46
N THR A 19 -19.88 -0.78 8.22
CA THR A 19 -19.32 -1.94 8.96
C THR A 19 -17.79 -1.97 8.86
N GLU A 20 -17.26 -1.94 7.64
CA GLU A 20 -15.80 -1.98 7.41
C GLU A 20 -15.11 -0.71 7.95
N GLY A 21 -15.70 0.47 7.69
CA GLY A 21 -15.19 1.74 8.18
C GLY A 21 -15.10 1.76 9.71
N THR A 22 -16.15 1.30 10.40
CA THR A 22 -16.18 1.20 11.86
C THR A 22 -15.12 0.23 12.39
N PHE A 23 -15.09 -1.00 11.85
CA PHE A 23 -14.16 -2.03 12.30
C PHE A 23 -12.71 -1.60 12.14
N HIS A 24 -12.33 -1.17 10.96
CA HIS A 24 -10.94 -0.81 10.68
C HIS A 24 -10.52 0.52 11.33
N ALA A 25 -11.44 1.48 11.49
CA ALA A 25 -11.16 2.69 12.27
C ALA A 25 -10.86 2.35 13.72
N THR A 26 -11.63 1.45 14.35
CA THR A 26 -11.33 0.95 15.70
C THR A 26 -9.94 0.34 15.76
N GLN A 27 -9.58 -0.55 14.82
CA GLN A 27 -8.25 -1.17 14.77
C GLN A 27 -7.11 -0.16 14.53
N MET A 28 -7.34 0.94 13.82
CA MET A 28 -6.37 2.02 13.66
C MET A 28 -6.21 2.82 14.95
N ILE A 29 -7.31 3.13 15.64
CA ILE A 29 -7.31 3.82 16.92
C ILE A 29 -6.57 2.98 17.97
N ASP A 30 -6.88 1.69 18.08
CA ASP A 30 -6.24 0.75 18.99
C ASP A 30 -4.72 0.62 18.73
N TYR A 31 -4.29 0.75 17.48
CA TYR A 31 -2.88 0.80 17.11
C TYR A 31 -2.18 2.12 17.52
N GLY A 32 -2.92 3.14 17.90
CA GLY A 32 -2.41 4.47 18.24
C GLY A 32 -2.40 5.47 17.09
N SER A 33 -3.01 5.15 15.94
CA SER A 33 -3.14 6.08 14.82
C SER A 33 -4.13 7.19 15.15
N LYS A 34 -3.83 8.43 14.74
CA LYS A 34 -4.68 9.60 15.01
C LYS A 34 -5.86 9.68 14.02
N VAL A 35 -6.88 8.84 14.21
CA VAL A 35 -8.16 8.99 13.51
C VAL A 35 -8.88 10.19 14.14
N VAL A 36 -9.02 11.26 13.39
CA VAL A 36 -9.54 12.56 13.88
C VAL A 36 -11.00 12.81 13.51
N GLY A 37 -11.60 11.96 12.70
CA GLY A 37 -12.99 12.04 12.27
C GLY A 37 -13.29 11.14 11.08
N GLY A 38 -14.49 11.25 10.55
CA GLY A 38 -14.84 10.53 9.34
C GLY A 38 -15.95 11.21 8.53
N VAL A 39 -16.14 10.71 7.33
CA VAL A 39 -17.12 11.24 6.38
C VAL A 39 -18.14 10.16 6.07
N THR A 40 -19.40 10.50 6.27
CA THR A 40 -20.56 9.72 5.83
C THR A 40 -21.66 10.71 5.43
N PRO A 41 -21.93 10.89 4.13
CA PRO A 41 -22.96 11.80 3.66
C PRO A 41 -24.32 11.55 4.33
N GLY A 42 -24.99 12.63 4.76
CA GLY A 42 -26.26 12.57 5.48
C GLY A 42 -26.15 12.29 6.99
N LYS A 43 -24.94 12.05 7.53
CA LYS A 43 -24.71 11.83 8.98
C LYS A 43 -23.83 12.90 9.62
N GLY A 44 -23.53 13.98 8.91
CA GLY A 44 -22.76 15.11 9.43
C GLY A 44 -23.40 15.70 10.69
N GLY A 45 -22.56 16.11 11.64
CA GLY A 45 -22.96 16.61 12.95
C GLY A 45 -23.18 15.53 14.01
N SER A 46 -23.15 14.24 13.65
CA SER A 46 -23.16 13.12 14.62
C SER A 46 -21.76 12.79 15.12
N SER A 47 -21.68 11.91 16.13
CA SER A 47 -20.43 11.34 16.63
C SER A 47 -20.40 9.83 16.38
N HIS A 48 -19.22 9.27 16.05
CA HIS A 48 -19.00 7.86 15.88
C HIS A 48 -17.59 7.50 16.37
N LEU A 49 -17.44 6.44 17.18
CA LEU A 49 -16.18 6.09 17.86
C LEU A 49 -15.53 7.29 18.60
N ASP A 50 -16.36 8.11 19.25
CA ASP A 50 -15.96 9.37 19.92
C ASP A 50 -15.26 10.38 19.00
N ARG A 51 -15.58 10.35 17.72
CA ARG A 51 -15.01 11.24 16.68
C ARG A 51 -16.14 11.88 15.87
N PRO A 52 -15.95 13.13 15.42
CA PRO A 52 -16.97 13.82 14.62
C PRO A 52 -17.16 13.16 13.25
N VAL A 53 -18.42 13.14 12.80
CA VAL A 53 -18.81 12.72 11.45
C VAL A 53 -19.17 13.95 10.63
N PHE A 54 -18.68 14.00 9.40
CA PHE A 54 -18.89 15.08 8.45
C PHE A 54 -19.66 14.59 7.21
N ASN A 55 -20.29 15.51 6.49
CA ASN A 55 -20.94 15.18 5.22
C ASN A 55 -19.96 15.19 4.05
N THR A 56 -18.90 15.99 4.14
CA THR A 56 -17.88 16.15 3.08
C THR A 56 -16.46 16.06 3.63
N VAL A 57 -15.52 15.69 2.75
CA VAL A 57 -14.09 15.70 3.08
C VAL A 57 -13.60 17.12 3.35
N SER A 58 -14.09 18.12 2.60
CA SER A 58 -13.73 19.52 2.80
C SER A 58 -14.07 20.02 4.20
N ASP A 59 -15.26 19.69 4.71
CA ASP A 59 -15.66 20.07 6.07
C ASP A 59 -14.81 19.35 7.12
N ALA A 60 -14.51 18.07 6.89
CA ALA A 60 -13.64 17.29 7.77
C ALA A 60 -12.23 17.90 7.84
N VAL A 61 -11.63 18.24 6.70
CA VAL A 61 -10.30 18.86 6.63
C VAL A 61 -10.27 20.20 7.34
N LYS A 62 -11.25 21.07 7.11
CA LYS A 62 -11.36 22.38 7.78
C LYS A 62 -11.43 22.25 9.29
N ALA A 63 -12.21 21.30 9.78
CA ALA A 63 -12.44 21.13 11.22
C ALA A 63 -11.29 20.39 11.92
N THR A 64 -10.64 19.46 11.24
CA THR A 64 -9.69 18.54 11.88
C THR A 64 -8.26 18.68 11.42
N GLN A 65 -7.99 19.46 10.37
CA GLN A 65 -6.67 19.57 9.74
C GLN A 65 -6.13 18.18 9.30
N ALA A 66 -7.02 17.31 8.82
CA ALA A 66 -6.65 15.98 8.32
C ALA A 66 -5.79 16.10 7.07
N ASN A 67 -4.72 15.30 6.99
CA ASN A 67 -3.85 15.21 5.83
C ASN A 67 -3.84 13.82 5.18
N VAL A 68 -4.51 12.85 5.80
CA VAL A 68 -4.66 11.48 5.29
C VAL A 68 -6.13 11.12 5.23
N SER A 69 -6.57 10.53 4.11
CA SER A 69 -7.91 9.95 3.97
C SER A 69 -7.81 8.47 3.64
N ILE A 70 -8.58 7.64 4.36
CA ILE A 70 -8.75 6.23 4.02
C ILE A 70 -10.19 5.97 3.57
N ILE A 71 -10.35 5.15 2.51
CA ILE A 71 -11.62 4.95 1.81
C ILE A 71 -12.10 3.52 1.97
N PHE A 72 -13.31 3.36 2.55
CA PHE A 72 -14.06 2.11 2.70
C PHE A 72 -15.46 2.19 2.05
N VAL A 73 -15.68 3.14 1.15
CA VAL A 73 -16.97 3.27 0.45
C VAL A 73 -17.16 2.16 -0.60
N PRO A 74 -18.40 1.82 -0.98
CA PRO A 74 -18.65 0.84 -2.04
C PRO A 74 -17.98 1.21 -3.38
N PRO A 75 -17.67 0.22 -4.24
CA PRO A 75 -16.91 0.43 -5.49
C PRO A 75 -17.46 1.52 -6.41
N ALA A 76 -18.78 1.63 -6.50
CA ALA A 76 -19.44 2.63 -7.36
C ALA A 76 -19.18 4.10 -6.93
N PHE A 77 -18.74 4.33 -5.70
CA PHE A 77 -18.50 5.66 -5.13
C PHE A 77 -17.03 5.94 -4.82
N ALA A 78 -16.16 4.93 -4.95
CA ALA A 78 -14.78 5.05 -4.50
C ALA A 78 -13.94 6.00 -5.35
N ALA A 79 -14.15 6.05 -6.66
CA ALA A 79 -13.47 7.00 -7.53
C ALA A 79 -13.84 8.46 -7.19
N ASP A 80 -15.11 8.73 -6.93
CA ASP A 80 -15.58 10.07 -6.49
C ASP A 80 -14.98 10.42 -5.12
N ALA A 81 -14.91 9.46 -4.19
CA ALA A 81 -14.28 9.65 -2.89
C ALA A 81 -12.78 9.98 -2.98
N ILE A 82 -12.06 9.39 -3.94
CA ILE A 82 -10.65 9.72 -4.24
C ILE A 82 -10.55 11.16 -4.75
N MET A 83 -11.39 11.55 -5.71
CA MET A 83 -11.38 12.89 -6.29
C MET A 83 -11.79 13.96 -5.27
N GLU A 84 -12.80 13.69 -4.42
CA GLU A 84 -13.23 14.59 -3.34
C GLU A 84 -12.09 14.83 -2.34
N ALA A 85 -11.40 13.77 -1.90
CA ALA A 85 -10.26 13.90 -0.99
C ALA A 85 -9.12 14.70 -1.62
N THR A 86 -8.87 14.50 -2.91
CA THR A 86 -7.87 15.25 -3.66
C THR A 86 -8.20 16.74 -3.74
N GLU A 87 -9.47 17.08 -4.03
CA GLU A 87 -9.91 18.46 -4.11
C GLU A 87 -9.90 19.17 -2.75
N ALA A 88 -10.16 18.43 -1.69
CA ALA A 88 -10.07 18.95 -0.32
C ALA A 88 -8.62 19.16 0.18
N GLY A 89 -7.61 18.82 -0.64
CA GLY A 89 -6.20 19.04 -0.32
C GLY A 89 -5.57 17.95 0.57
N ILE A 90 -6.17 16.76 0.65
CA ILE A 90 -5.57 15.60 1.33
C ILE A 90 -4.25 15.24 0.64
N GLU A 91 -3.19 15.05 1.44
CA GLU A 91 -1.85 14.72 0.94
C GLU A 91 -1.72 13.25 0.55
N LEU A 92 -2.33 12.36 1.34
CA LEU A 92 -2.33 10.91 1.11
C LEU A 92 -3.75 10.35 1.13
N VAL A 93 -4.14 9.70 0.06
CA VAL A 93 -5.37 8.91 -0.04
C VAL A 93 -5.01 7.43 -0.07
N VAL A 94 -5.62 6.63 0.81
CA VAL A 94 -5.51 5.17 0.84
C VAL A 94 -6.86 4.58 0.49
N CYS A 95 -6.98 3.94 -0.66
CA CYS A 95 -8.23 3.34 -1.11
C CYS A 95 -8.19 1.82 -0.92
N ILE A 96 -8.97 1.31 0.05
CA ILE A 96 -9.06 -0.13 0.35
C ILE A 96 -9.99 -0.83 -0.62
N THR A 97 -11.01 -0.14 -1.10
CA THR A 97 -12.08 -0.68 -1.92
C THR A 97 -11.56 -1.47 -3.13
N GLU A 98 -12.07 -2.68 -3.28
CA GLU A 98 -11.89 -3.56 -4.42
C GLU A 98 -13.07 -3.45 -5.40
N GLY A 99 -12.84 -3.75 -6.69
CA GLY A 99 -13.91 -3.84 -7.69
C GLY A 99 -14.37 -2.50 -8.24
N ILE A 100 -13.58 -1.45 -8.14
CA ILE A 100 -13.88 -0.17 -8.78
C ILE A 100 -13.83 -0.36 -10.30
N PRO A 101 -14.85 0.13 -11.06
CA PRO A 101 -14.82 0.06 -12.51
C PRO A 101 -13.56 0.71 -13.10
N VAL A 102 -12.92 0.03 -14.05
CA VAL A 102 -11.66 0.51 -14.68
C VAL A 102 -11.81 1.93 -15.23
N GLN A 103 -12.93 2.24 -15.88
CA GLN A 103 -13.18 3.58 -16.43
C GLN A 103 -13.23 4.67 -15.35
N ASP A 104 -13.76 4.34 -14.17
CA ASP A 104 -13.82 5.30 -13.06
C ASP A 104 -12.44 5.50 -12.44
N MET A 105 -11.61 4.45 -12.37
CA MET A 105 -10.21 4.59 -11.97
C MET A 105 -9.36 5.37 -12.99
N VAL A 106 -9.65 5.25 -14.31
CA VAL A 106 -9.02 6.11 -15.33
C VAL A 106 -9.34 7.58 -15.07
N LYS A 107 -10.61 7.91 -14.76
CA LYS A 107 -11.02 9.29 -14.44
C LYS A 107 -10.31 9.80 -13.17
N ALA A 108 -10.33 9.00 -12.09
CA ALA A 108 -9.67 9.36 -10.84
C ALA A 108 -8.15 9.54 -11.03
N LYS A 109 -7.49 8.66 -11.77
CA LYS A 109 -6.06 8.77 -12.07
C LYS A 109 -5.73 10.03 -12.88
N ASN A 110 -6.53 10.35 -13.89
CA ASN A 110 -6.39 11.59 -14.66
C ASN A 110 -6.62 12.83 -13.80
N TYR A 111 -7.58 12.79 -12.87
CA TYR A 111 -7.84 13.90 -11.96
C TYR A 111 -6.65 14.17 -11.01
N LEU A 112 -5.92 13.13 -10.65
CA LEU A 112 -4.72 13.24 -9.80
C LEU A 112 -3.51 13.83 -10.54
N LEU A 113 -3.51 13.90 -11.88
CA LEU A 113 -2.37 14.45 -12.62
C LEU A 113 -2.14 15.93 -12.26
N GLY A 114 -0.91 16.23 -11.85
CA GLY A 114 -0.51 17.57 -11.43
C GLY A 114 -0.99 17.99 -10.03
N LYS A 115 -1.74 17.14 -9.32
CA LYS A 115 -2.11 17.37 -7.92
C LYS A 115 -1.00 16.89 -6.98
N LYS A 116 -0.97 17.42 -5.75
CA LYS A 116 -0.01 17.02 -4.72
C LYS A 116 -0.41 15.72 -4.00
N THR A 117 -1.67 15.32 -4.11
CA THR A 117 -2.22 14.12 -3.49
C THR A 117 -1.57 12.86 -4.04
N ARG A 118 -1.08 11.99 -3.17
CA ARG A 118 -0.65 10.64 -3.51
C ARG A 118 -1.78 9.65 -3.22
N LEU A 119 -1.99 8.71 -4.13
CA LEU A 119 -2.95 7.62 -3.96
C LEU A 119 -2.22 6.30 -3.76
N ILE A 120 -2.58 5.55 -2.72
CA ILE A 120 -2.24 4.14 -2.50
C ILE A 120 -3.48 3.29 -2.74
N GLY A 121 -3.36 2.23 -3.50
CA GLY A 121 -4.49 1.44 -3.97
C GLY A 121 -5.05 1.93 -5.31
N PRO A 122 -6.24 1.53 -5.70
CA PRO A 122 -7.26 0.77 -4.93
C PRO A 122 -6.89 -0.71 -4.71
N ASN A 123 -7.81 -1.45 -4.06
CA ASN A 123 -7.65 -2.88 -3.75
C ASN A 123 -6.32 -3.17 -3.03
N CYS A 124 -6.08 -2.48 -1.92
CA CYS A 124 -4.83 -2.53 -1.18
C CYS A 124 -5.05 -2.73 0.32
N PRO A 125 -4.06 -3.26 1.06
CA PRO A 125 -4.17 -3.38 2.51
C PRO A 125 -3.81 -2.08 3.25
N GLY A 126 -3.34 -1.05 2.55
CA GLY A 126 -2.95 0.23 3.11
C GLY A 126 -1.46 0.40 3.35
N VAL A 127 -1.12 1.22 4.33
CA VAL A 127 0.26 1.59 4.71
C VAL A 127 0.40 1.48 6.23
N ILE A 128 1.55 0.97 6.69
CA ILE A 128 1.88 0.94 8.10
C ILE A 128 3.36 1.33 8.31
N THR A 129 3.59 2.32 9.15
CA THR A 129 4.89 2.60 9.75
C THR A 129 4.91 1.95 11.13
N ALA A 130 5.74 0.92 11.27
CA ALA A 130 5.71 0.07 12.44
C ALA A 130 6.00 0.84 13.75
N GLY A 131 5.10 0.70 14.73
CA GLY A 131 5.17 1.40 16.01
C GLY A 131 4.74 2.88 15.98
N GLU A 132 4.37 3.43 14.82
CA GLU A 132 3.99 4.83 14.70
C GLU A 132 2.55 5.06 14.20
N CYS A 133 2.20 4.48 13.05
CA CYS A 133 0.93 4.76 12.38
C CYS A 133 0.52 3.63 11.45
N LYS A 134 -0.74 3.26 11.53
CA LYS A 134 -1.41 2.31 10.64
C LYS A 134 -2.55 3.02 9.92
N VAL A 135 -2.57 2.95 8.59
CA VAL A 135 -3.65 3.44 7.73
C VAL A 135 -4.06 2.30 6.80
N GLY A 136 -5.04 1.52 7.21
CA GLY A 136 -5.44 0.33 6.45
C GLY A 136 -5.91 -0.83 7.31
N ILE A 137 -5.92 -2.00 6.66
CA ILE A 137 -6.43 -3.26 7.22
C ILE A 137 -5.34 -4.19 7.73
N MET A 138 -4.07 -3.81 7.62
CA MET A 138 -2.92 -4.63 8.03
C MET A 138 -3.00 -5.00 9.52
N PRO A 139 -2.76 -6.27 9.92
CA PRO A 139 -2.71 -6.67 11.32
C PRO A 139 -1.46 -6.11 11.99
N GLY A 140 -1.62 -5.08 12.84
CA GLY A 140 -0.50 -4.32 13.40
C GLY A 140 0.53 -5.14 14.16
N PHE A 141 0.12 -6.27 14.78
CA PHE A 141 0.97 -7.10 15.62
C PHE A 141 2.08 -7.86 14.87
N VAL A 142 2.00 -8.03 13.55
CA VAL A 142 3.08 -8.66 12.76
C VAL A 142 4.16 -7.67 12.32
N PHE A 143 3.91 -6.36 12.45
CA PHE A 143 4.83 -5.31 12.02
C PHE A 143 5.64 -4.79 13.20
N ILE A 144 6.71 -5.52 13.55
CA ILE A 144 7.63 -5.11 14.62
C ILE A 144 8.52 -3.98 14.10
N PRO A 145 8.72 -2.89 14.87
CA PRO A 145 9.57 -1.78 14.46
C PRO A 145 11.01 -2.19 14.12
N GLY A 146 11.54 -1.65 13.03
CA GLY A 146 12.89 -1.91 12.56
C GLY A 146 13.21 -1.09 11.30
N ARG A 147 14.01 -1.66 10.39
CA ARG A 147 14.62 -0.90 9.29
C ARG A 147 14.43 -1.55 7.91
N ILE A 148 13.48 -2.49 7.77
CA ILE A 148 13.17 -3.11 6.47
C ILE A 148 11.87 -2.51 5.91
N GLY A 149 11.96 -1.95 4.70
CA GLY A 149 10.78 -1.51 3.95
C GLY A 149 10.14 -2.66 3.20
N ILE A 150 8.81 -2.66 3.07
CA ILE A 150 8.09 -3.64 2.25
C ILE A 150 7.23 -2.89 1.23
N VAL A 151 7.31 -3.32 -0.04
CA VAL A 151 6.38 -2.94 -1.11
C VAL A 151 5.73 -4.20 -1.64
N SER A 152 4.40 -4.24 -1.68
CA SER A 152 3.69 -5.45 -2.10
C SER A 152 2.38 -5.12 -2.82
N LYS A 153 2.04 -5.92 -3.83
CA LYS A 153 0.70 -5.96 -4.43
C LYS A 153 -0.29 -6.76 -3.59
N SER A 154 0.21 -7.76 -2.85
CA SER A 154 -0.60 -8.70 -2.08
C SER A 154 -0.66 -8.30 -0.61
N GLY A 155 -1.86 -8.21 -0.05
CA GLY A 155 -2.06 -8.02 1.39
C GLY A 155 -1.48 -9.19 2.20
N THR A 156 -1.88 -10.40 1.91
CA THR A 156 -1.48 -11.62 2.64
C THR A 156 0.03 -11.84 2.62
N LEU A 157 0.66 -11.70 1.44
CA LEU A 157 2.12 -11.85 1.33
C LEU A 157 2.89 -10.72 2.02
N THR A 158 2.29 -9.54 2.16
CA THR A 158 2.87 -8.47 3.00
C THR A 158 2.98 -8.90 4.46
N TYR A 159 1.94 -9.55 4.99
CA TYR A 159 1.92 -10.03 6.38
C TYR A 159 2.92 -11.17 6.58
N GLU A 160 2.96 -12.12 5.65
CA GLU A 160 3.94 -13.21 5.64
C GLU A 160 5.37 -12.67 5.62
N ALA A 161 5.68 -11.73 4.73
CA ALA A 161 7.01 -11.14 4.64
C ALA A 161 7.39 -10.39 5.93
N ALA A 162 6.46 -9.66 6.53
CA ALA A 162 6.71 -8.96 7.79
C ALA A 162 7.03 -9.94 8.92
N ASP A 163 6.29 -11.04 9.02
CA ASP A 163 6.54 -12.10 9.99
C ASP A 163 7.90 -12.79 9.78
N GLN A 164 8.25 -13.11 8.52
CA GLN A 164 9.55 -13.70 8.17
C GLN A 164 10.72 -12.76 8.50
N VAL A 165 10.57 -11.46 8.22
CA VAL A 165 11.57 -10.44 8.56
C VAL A 165 11.72 -10.33 10.08
N ALA A 166 10.61 -10.34 10.84
CA ALA A 166 10.64 -10.33 12.30
C ALA A 166 11.32 -11.57 12.88
N LYS A 167 10.99 -12.78 12.38
CA LYS A 167 11.63 -14.05 12.79
C LYS A 167 13.13 -14.09 12.46
N ALA A 168 13.59 -13.35 11.46
CA ALA A 168 15.01 -13.22 11.15
C ALA A 168 15.75 -12.22 12.07
N GLY A 169 15.10 -11.71 13.11
CA GLY A 169 15.65 -10.73 14.05
C GLY A 169 15.76 -9.31 13.50
N LEU A 170 15.04 -9.04 12.43
CA LEU A 170 14.89 -7.73 11.80
C LEU A 170 13.49 -7.16 12.12
N GLY A 171 13.24 -5.92 11.69
CA GLY A 171 11.93 -5.31 11.87
C GLY A 171 11.60 -4.40 10.69
N ILE A 172 10.38 -3.89 10.69
CA ILE A 172 9.82 -3.13 9.58
C ILE A 172 9.91 -1.62 9.85
N SER A 173 10.40 -0.86 8.87
CA SER A 173 10.30 0.60 8.85
C SER A 173 8.90 1.04 8.39
N THR A 174 8.59 0.77 7.14
CA THR A 174 7.27 1.01 6.55
C THR A 174 6.91 -0.10 5.59
N ALA A 175 5.67 -0.59 5.66
CA ALA A 175 5.11 -1.47 4.64
C ALA A 175 4.02 -0.74 3.84
N VAL A 176 4.13 -0.82 2.53
CA VAL A 176 3.23 -0.20 1.56
C VAL A 176 2.58 -1.29 0.71
N GLY A 177 1.28 -1.49 0.91
CA GLY A 177 0.48 -2.32 0.01
C GLY A 177 -0.07 -1.46 -1.13
N ILE A 178 0.44 -1.64 -2.33
CA ILE A 178 0.10 -0.79 -3.48
C ILE A 178 -1.18 -1.19 -4.20
N GLY A 179 -1.69 -2.41 -3.95
CA GLY A 179 -2.90 -2.94 -4.56
C GLY A 179 -2.66 -3.83 -5.78
N GLY A 180 -3.67 -4.66 -6.08
CA GLY A 180 -3.65 -5.66 -7.15
C GLY A 180 -4.49 -5.31 -8.37
N ASP A 181 -5.04 -4.10 -8.46
CA ASP A 181 -5.84 -3.66 -9.59
C ASP A 181 -4.95 -3.22 -10.78
N PRO A 182 -5.47 -3.27 -12.03
CA PRO A 182 -4.72 -2.84 -13.22
C PRO A 182 -4.34 -1.36 -13.20
N ILE A 183 -5.18 -0.52 -12.61
CA ILE A 183 -4.96 0.93 -12.49
C ILE A 183 -4.87 1.30 -11.02
N ILE A 184 -3.65 1.55 -10.57
CA ILE A 184 -3.34 1.92 -9.19
C ILE A 184 -2.76 3.34 -9.11
N GLY A 185 -2.80 3.92 -7.92
CA GLY A 185 -2.25 5.23 -7.63
C GLY A 185 -0.72 5.26 -7.72
N THR A 186 -0.07 4.65 -6.75
CA THR A 186 1.39 4.58 -6.62
C THR A 186 1.89 3.24 -7.15
N THR A 187 2.85 3.28 -8.08
CA THR A 187 3.45 2.09 -8.71
C THR A 187 4.48 1.41 -7.79
N THR A 188 4.86 0.17 -8.12
CA THR A 188 5.94 -0.55 -7.43
C THR A 188 7.24 0.27 -7.43
N ARG A 189 7.62 0.85 -8.58
CA ARG A 189 8.80 1.68 -8.71
C ARG A 189 8.77 2.89 -7.77
N GLU A 190 7.68 3.65 -7.78
CA GLU A 190 7.55 4.85 -6.94
C GLU A 190 7.61 4.51 -5.44
N ALA A 191 7.01 3.40 -5.01
CA ALA A 191 7.07 2.96 -3.63
C ALA A 191 8.48 2.48 -3.23
N VAL A 192 9.18 1.76 -4.13
CA VAL A 192 10.60 1.38 -3.94
C VAL A 192 11.49 2.62 -3.85
N GLU A 193 11.27 3.61 -4.70
CA GLU A 193 12.02 4.88 -4.68
C GLU A 193 11.86 5.64 -3.36
N LEU A 194 10.65 5.71 -2.82
CA LEU A 194 10.40 6.30 -1.50
C LEU A 194 11.20 5.59 -0.41
N LEU A 195 11.18 4.26 -0.35
CA LEU A 195 11.93 3.46 0.63
C LEU A 195 13.45 3.54 0.42
N MET A 196 13.89 3.60 -0.83
CA MET A 196 15.31 3.76 -1.18
C MET A 196 15.88 5.07 -0.64
N ASN A 197 15.08 6.14 -0.65
CA ASN A 197 15.44 7.46 -0.17
C ASN A 197 15.18 7.66 1.33
N ASP A 198 14.49 6.74 2.01
CA ASP A 198 14.21 6.85 3.45
C ASP A 198 15.44 6.49 4.29
N PRO A 199 15.99 7.40 5.11
CA PRO A 199 17.11 7.09 5.99
C PRO A 199 16.75 6.10 7.12
N GLY A 200 15.47 5.89 7.39
CA GLY A 200 14.94 4.90 8.32
C GLY A 200 14.92 3.47 7.79
N THR A 201 15.21 3.27 6.49
CA THR A 201 15.14 1.97 5.81
C THR A 201 16.53 1.53 5.35
N ASP A 202 16.95 0.33 5.68
CA ASP A 202 18.27 -0.25 5.32
C ASP A 202 18.18 -1.32 4.23
N GLY A 203 17.03 -1.93 4.04
CA GLY A 203 16.77 -2.94 3.00
C GLY A 203 15.32 -2.94 2.58
N ILE A 204 15.02 -3.47 1.40
CA ILE A 204 13.67 -3.44 0.82
C ILE A 204 13.24 -4.84 0.42
N VAL A 205 12.04 -5.24 0.80
CA VAL A 205 11.34 -6.41 0.27
C VAL A 205 10.36 -5.95 -0.80
N MET A 206 10.46 -6.49 -2.00
CA MET A 206 9.59 -6.20 -3.14
C MET A 206 8.81 -7.46 -3.53
N ILE A 207 7.50 -7.44 -3.33
CA ILE A 207 6.61 -8.56 -3.63
C ILE A 207 5.70 -8.17 -4.79
N GLY A 208 5.81 -8.93 -5.87
CA GLY A 208 4.97 -8.81 -7.05
C GLY A 208 4.22 -10.10 -7.36
N GLU A 209 3.59 -10.08 -8.51
CA GLU A 209 2.82 -11.20 -9.02
C GLU A 209 2.90 -11.26 -10.55
N ILE A 210 2.34 -12.29 -11.15
CA ILE A 210 2.17 -12.39 -12.61
C ILE A 210 1.34 -11.23 -13.15
N GLY A 211 1.54 -10.89 -14.41
CA GLY A 211 0.80 -9.84 -15.13
C GLY A 211 1.40 -8.45 -14.98
N GLY A 212 1.32 -7.68 -16.06
CA GLY A 212 1.84 -6.33 -16.17
C GLY A 212 3.37 -6.22 -16.06
N SER A 213 3.89 -4.99 -16.13
CA SER A 213 5.34 -4.68 -16.22
C SER A 213 5.93 -4.02 -14.98
N MET A 214 5.12 -3.69 -13.97
CA MET A 214 5.54 -2.81 -12.87
C MET A 214 6.75 -3.31 -12.07
N GLU A 215 6.87 -4.63 -11.86
CA GLU A 215 8.02 -5.22 -11.16
C GLU A 215 9.30 -5.16 -12.00
N ALA A 216 9.17 -5.38 -13.31
CA ALA A 216 10.30 -5.25 -14.24
C ALA A 216 10.78 -3.80 -14.36
N GLU A 217 9.87 -2.83 -14.39
CA GLU A 217 10.19 -1.40 -14.38
C GLU A 217 10.89 -1.00 -13.08
N ALA A 218 10.38 -1.46 -11.93
CA ALA A 218 11.00 -1.22 -10.63
C ALA A 218 12.40 -1.85 -10.57
N ALA A 219 12.57 -3.07 -11.09
CA ALA A 219 13.86 -3.75 -11.10
C ALA A 219 14.91 -3.00 -11.94
N ARG A 220 14.55 -2.52 -13.12
CA ARG A 220 15.45 -1.71 -13.96
C ARG A 220 15.86 -0.43 -13.25
N TRP A 221 14.91 0.25 -12.59
CA TRP A 221 15.22 1.44 -11.80
C TRP A 221 16.16 1.11 -10.62
N VAL A 222 15.94 -0.01 -9.91
CA VAL A 222 16.81 -0.49 -8.83
C VAL A 222 18.24 -0.71 -9.33
N LYS A 223 18.41 -1.32 -10.51
CA LYS A 223 19.75 -1.55 -11.12
C LYS A 223 20.56 -0.26 -11.23
N GLU A 224 19.92 0.85 -11.54
CA GLU A 224 20.60 2.14 -11.80
C GLU A 224 20.75 2.98 -10.51
N ASN A 225 19.87 2.82 -9.54
CA ASN A 225 19.69 3.74 -8.42
C ASN A 225 19.89 3.11 -7.04
N SER A 226 20.11 1.78 -6.95
CA SER A 226 20.11 1.10 -5.65
C SER A 226 21.31 1.48 -4.79
N ARG A 227 21.03 1.81 -3.55
CA ARG A 227 21.97 2.04 -2.45
C ARG A 227 21.73 1.11 -1.27
N LYS A 228 20.70 0.26 -1.37
CA LYS A 228 20.23 -0.65 -0.32
C LYS A 228 19.90 -2.00 -0.95
N PRO A 229 20.15 -3.12 -0.25
CA PRO A 229 19.78 -4.43 -0.78
C PRO A 229 18.26 -4.54 -0.98
N VAL A 230 17.88 -5.20 -2.07
CA VAL A 230 16.49 -5.50 -2.39
C VAL A 230 16.32 -7.01 -2.48
N VAL A 231 15.36 -7.57 -1.71
CA VAL A 231 14.94 -8.97 -1.79
C VAL A 231 13.59 -9.01 -2.51
N GLY A 232 13.44 -9.89 -3.49
CA GLY A 232 12.27 -9.96 -4.32
C GLY A 232 11.58 -11.32 -4.32
N PHE A 233 10.25 -11.31 -4.42
CA PHE A 233 9.42 -12.49 -4.60
C PHE A 233 8.31 -12.21 -5.61
N ILE A 234 8.02 -13.16 -6.50
CA ILE A 234 6.92 -13.09 -7.47
C ILE A 234 5.96 -14.25 -7.23
N ALA A 235 4.70 -13.91 -6.94
CA ALA A 235 3.61 -14.87 -6.79
C ALA A 235 3.12 -15.37 -8.17
N GLY A 236 2.50 -16.54 -8.17
CA GLY A 236 1.87 -17.11 -9.37
C GLY A 236 2.82 -17.96 -10.24
N GLN A 237 3.91 -18.51 -9.67
CA GLN A 237 4.89 -19.33 -10.42
C GLN A 237 4.26 -20.56 -11.10
N THR A 238 3.16 -21.08 -10.56
CA THR A 238 2.41 -22.23 -11.10
C THR A 238 1.11 -21.84 -11.81
N ALA A 239 0.90 -20.55 -12.03
CA ALA A 239 -0.33 -20.06 -12.64
C ALA A 239 -0.43 -20.48 -14.11
N PRO A 240 -1.57 -21.07 -14.55
CA PRO A 240 -1.78 -21.41 -15.95
C PRO A 240 -1.90 -20.13 -16.80
N PRO A 241 -1.36 -20.14 -18.03
CA PRO A 241 -1.48 -19.00 -18.95
C PRO A 241 -2.94 -18.62 -19.22
N GLY A 242 -3.21 -17.32 -19.37
CA GLY A 242 -4.52 -16.78 -19.74
C GLY A 242 -5.59 -16.84 -18.65
N ARG A 243 -5.26 -17.33 -17.43
CA ARG A 243 -6.19 -17.31 -16.31
C ARG A 243 -5.84 -16.17 -15.33
N ARG A 244 -6.89 -15.48 -14.88
CA ARG A 244 -6.80 -14.51 -13.79
C ARG A 244 -6.61 -15.25 -12.44
N MET A 245 -5.63 -14.84 -11.68
CA MET A 245 -5.25 -15.47 -10.40
C MET A 245 -5.47 -14.51 -9.22
N GLY A 246 -6.68 -14.44 -8.70
CA GLY A 246 -7.06 -13.56 -7.60
C GLY A 246 -7.23 -12.11 -8.07
N HIS A 247 -6.20 -11.30 -8.03
CA HIS A 247 -6.24 -9.88 -8.41
C HIS A 247 -6.63 -9.66 -9.88
N ALA A 248 -7.31 -8.54 -10.15
CA ALA A 248 -7.72 -8.20 -11.50
C ALA A 248 -6.54 -7.99 -12.47
N GLY A 249 -5.39 -7.54 -11.95
CA GLY A 249 -4.15 -7.38 -12.70
C GLY A 249 -3.30 -8.64 -12.82
N ALA A 250 -3.61 -9.73 -12.09
CA ALA A 250 -2.83 -10.96 -12.05
C ALA A 250 -3.24 -11.93 -13.17
N ILE A 251 -2.94 -11.57 -14.40
CA ILE A 251 -3.18 -12.38 -15.60
C ILE A 251 -1.96 -12.34 -16.52
N VAL A 252 -1.48 -13.48 -16.97
CA VAL A 252 -0.39 -13.57 -17.95
C VAL A 252 -0.94 -13.28 -19.34
N GLY A 253 -0.62 -12.12 -19.88
CA GLY A 253 -1.00 -11.68 -21.23
C GLY A 253 0.11 -11.85 -22.27
N GLY A 254 1.36 -12.02 -21.84
CA GLY A 254 2.52 -12.13 -22.71
C GLY A 254 3.66 -12.96 -22.10
N ALA A 255 4.77 -13.08 -22.82
CA ALA A 255 5.93 -13.86 -22.38
C ALA A 255 6.68 -13.19 -21.21
N ASP A 256 6.67 -11.85 -21.16
CA ASP A 256 7.48 -11.05 -20.22
C ASP A 256 6.78 -10.82 -18.88
N ASP A 257 5.50 -11.12 -18.75
CA ASP A 257 4.72 -10.91 -17.53
C ASP A 257 4.43 -12.21 -16.73
N THR A 258 5.08 -13.31 -17.11
CA THR A 258 5.13 -14.52 -16.30
C THR A 258 5.99 -14.34 -15.06
N ALA A 259 5.75 -15.16 -14.03
CA ALA A 259 6.59 -15.14 -12.81
C ALA A 259 8.06 -15.40 -13.14
N ALA A 260 8.34 -16.39 -13.99
CA ALA A 260 9.70 -16.76 -14.38
C ALA A 260 10.44 -15.62 -15.11
N ALA A 261 9.77 -14.94 -16.06
CA ALA A 261 10.36 -13.82 -16.77
C ALA A 261 10.67 -12.64 -15.82
N LYS A 262 9.73 -12.29 -14.94
CA LYS A 262 9.94 -11.22 -13.94
C LYS A 262 11.07 -11.55 -12.97
N MET A 263 11.12 -12.79 -12.43
CA MET A 263 12.20 -13.25 -11.54
C MET A 263 13.56 -13.17 -12.22
N LYS A 264 13.64 -13.55 -13.51
CA LYS A 264 14.87 -13.43 -14.32
C LYS A 264 15.29 -11.96 -14.44
N ILE A 265 14.40 -11.06 -14.85
CA ILE A 265 14.69 -9.62 -14.96
C ILE A 265 15.15 -9.04 -13.62
N MET A 266 14.46 -9.37 -12.53
CA MET A 266 14.83 -8.91 -11.20
C MET A 266 16.26 -9.37 -10.81
N THR A 267 16.59 -10.63 -11.08
CA THR A 267 17.95 -11.16 -10.81
C THR A 267 19.02 -10.47 -11.66
N GLU A 268 18.78 -10.25 -12.94
CA GLU A 268 19.67 -9.52 -13.85
C GLU A 268 19.85 -8.03 -13.45
N CYS A 269 18.88 -7.50 -12.70
CA CYS A 269 18.92 -6.16 -12.12
C CYS A 269 19.54 -6.09 -10.72
N GLY A 270 20.08 -7.19 -10.20
CA GLY A 270 20.77 -7.22 -8.90
C GLY A 270 19.85 -7.39 -7.69
N ILE A 271 18.58 -7.72 -7.89
CA ILE A 271 17.64 -8.04 -6.81
C ILE A 271 17.86 -9.49 -6.37
N HIS A 272 17.89 -9.72 -5.07
CA HIS A 272 18.03 -11.06 -4.48
C HIS A 272 16.69 -11.78 -4.49
N VAL A 273 16.40 -12.52 -5.56
CA VAL A 273 15.11 -13.20 -5.74
C VAL A 273 15.07 -14.51 -4.95
N VAL A 274 13.97 -14.74 -4.25
CA VAL A 274 13.66 -15.99 -3.56
C VAL A 274 12.50 -16.72 -4.26
N SER A 275 12.53 -18.06 -4.23
CA SER A 275 11.50 -18.90 -4.83
C SER A 275 10.31 -19.16 -3.90
N SER A 276 10.52 -19.00 -2.59
CA SER A 276 9.48 -19.16 -1.56
C SER A 276 9.36 -17.89 -0.72
N PRO A 277 8.15 -17.45 -0.37
CA PRO A 277 7.99 -16.32 0.55
C PRO A 277 8.56 -16.60 1.94
N ALA A 278 8.67 -17.87 2.34
CA ALA A 278 9.29 -18.29 3.61
C ALA A 278 10.77 -17.96 3.70
N ASP A 279 11.45 -17.75 2.58
CA ASP A 279 12.89 -17.44 2.53
C ASP A 279 13.21 -15.95 2.58
N ILE A 280 12.19 -15.08 2.53
CA ILE A 280 12.36 -13.62 2.46
C ILE A 280 13.18 -13.09 3.64
N GLY A 281 12.83 -13.46 4.86
CA GLY A 281 13.51 -12.99 6.07
C GLY A 281 14.95 -13.45 6.14
N ALA A 282 15.21 -14.72 5.88
CA ALA A 282 16.55 -15.30 5.88
C ALA A 282 17.45 -14.67 4.80
N MET A 283 16.92 -14.44 3.60
CA MET A 283 17.66 -13.76 2.53
C MET A 283 17.97 -12.31 2.91
N MET A 284 16.99 -11.57 3.46
CA MET A 284 17.20 -10.19 3.90
C MET A 284 18.30 -10.12 4.97
N ALA A 285 18.26 -10.97 5.98
CA ALA A 285 19.30 -11.03 7.02
C ALA A 285 20.69 -11.33 6.46
N LYS A 286 20.77 -12.14 5.41
CA LYS A 286 22.04 -12.47 4.74
C LYS A 286 22.63 -11.29 3.95
N VAL A 287 21.78 -10.50 3.26
CA VAL A 287 22.26 -9.44 2.36
C VAL A 287 22.51 -8.12 3.09
N ILE A 288 21.81 -7.86 4.20
CA ILE A 288 22.04 -6.66 5.04
C ILE A 288 23.38 -6.73 5.79
N LYS A 289 23.85 -7.93 6.13
CA LYS A 289 25.12 -8.13 6.88
C LYS A 289 26.37 -8.01 6.02
N LYS A 290 26.23 -7.76 4.74
CA LYS A 290 27.33 -7.53 3.81
C LYS A 290 27.57 -6.05 3.58
#